data_40a614e8385ebec4757b9ebf51a022b1
#
_entry.id   40a614e8385ebec4757b9ebf51a022b1
#
_cell.length_a   1.000
_cell.length_b   1.000
_cell.length_c   1.000
_cell.angle_alpha   90.00
_cell.angle_beta   90.00
_cell.angle_gamma   90.00
#
_symmetry.space_group_name_H-M   'P 1'
#
loop_
_entity.id
_entity.type
_entity.pdbx_description
1 polymer ?
#
loop_
_entity_poly.entity_id
_entity_poly.type
_entity_poly.pdbx_seq_one_letter_code
_entity_poly.pdbx_strand_id
1 'polypeptide(L)'
;MSKYQFRVVVLPNYLAEQSSPQQGLYVFSYNITISNVGEVPAQLISRTWNVNDANGHTERVKGLGVIGQQPLLKPGQSFEYTSGTRLRTPTGTMHGSFFCVAEDGEKFDVDVPMFVLDALSASGGTRTLH
;
A
#
# COMPACT_ATOMS: atom_id res chain seq x y z
N MET A 1 -21.81 -1.91 12.16
CA MET A 1 -21.12 -1.36 10.99
C MET A 1 -20.62 0.04 11.25
N SER A 2 -19.43 0.31 10.83
CA SER A 2 -18.88 1.64 11.02
C SER A 2 -19.43 2.57 9.95
N LYS A 3 -19.77 3.79 10.36
CA LYS A 3 -20.25 4.82 9.44
C LYS A 3 -19.13 5.28 8.52
N TYR A 4 -17.90 5.35 9.02
CA TYR A 4 -16.72 5.78 8.27
C TYR A 4 -15.74 4.61 8.20
N GLN A 5 -15.69 3.93 7.07
CA GLN A 5 -14.84 2.76 6.94
C GLN A 5 -14.45 2.50 5.50
N PHE A 6 -13.14 2.38 5.28
CA PHE A 6 -12.58 1.91 4.02
C PHE A 6 -11.95 0.55 4.26
N ARG A 7 -12.05 -0.32 3.28
CA ARG A 7 -11.32 -1.59 3.28
C ARG A 7 -10.18 -1.49 2.29
N VAL A 8 -9.01 -1.98 2.70
CA VAL A 8 -7.81 -1.92 1.87
C VAL A 8 -7.31 -3.33 1.63
N VAL A 9 -7.08 -3.66 0.36
CA VAL A 9 -6.48 -4.93 -0.05
C VAL A 9 -5.18 -4.61 -0.77
N VAL A 10 -4.09 -5.26 -0.36
CA VAL A 10 -2.76 -5.02 -0.92
C VAL A 10 -2.22 -6.32 -1.51
N LEU A 11 -1.73 -6.23 -2.76
CA LEU A 11 -1.10 -7.36 -3.45
C LEU A 11 0.32 -6.94 -3.83
N PRO A 12 1.35 -7.30 -3.05
CA PRO A 12 2.73 -6.97 -3.38
C PRO A 12 3.28 -7.92 -4.43
N ASN A 13 4.27 -7.44 -5.19
CA ASN A 13 4.90 -8.23 -6.24
C ASN A 13 6.36 -7.83 -6.39
N TYR A 14 7.26 -8.82 -6.44
CA TYR A 14 8.68 -8.56 -6.68
C TYR A 14 8.92 -8.37 -8.18
N LEU A 15 9.66 -7.33 -8.54
CA LEU A 15 9.99 -7.01 -9.94
C LEU A 15 11.44 -7.37 -10.21
N ALA A 16 11.68 -8.65 -10.54
CA ALA A 16 13.02 -9.18 -10.74
C ALA A 16 13.76 -8.45 -11.86
N GLU A 17 13.07 -8.13 -12.95
CA GLU A 17 13.72 -7.47 -14.10
C GLU A 17 14.11 -6.02 -13.84
N GLN A 18 13.57 -5.41 -12.80
CA GLN A 18 13.95 -4.05 -12.40
C GLN A 18 14.89 -4.05 -11.21
N SER A 19 15.21 -5.22 -10.69
CA SER A 19 16.04 -5.37 -9.50
C SER A 19 17.46 -5.71 -9.89
N SER A 20 18.40 -5.42 -8.98
CA SER A 20 19.81 -5.76 -9.12
C SER A 20 20.33 -6.25 -7.77
N PRO A 21 20.12 -7.53 -7.43
CA PRO A 21 20.58 -8.06 -6.14
C PRO A 21 22.06 -7.87 -5.90
N GLN A 22 22.87 -7.90 -6.97
CA GLN A 22 24.31 -7.70 -6.85
C GLN A 22 24.65 -6.29 -6.35
N GLN A 23 23.77 -5.33 -6.59
CA GLN A 23 23.94 -3.96 -6.14
C GLN A 23 23.09 -3.65 -4.91
N GLY A 24 22.46 -4.66 -4.33
CA GLY A 24 21.59 -4.47 -3.18
C GLY A 24 20.32 -3.70 -3.53
N LEU A 25 19.76 -3.95 -4.70
CA LEU A 25 18.56 -3.27 -5.16
C LEU A 25 17.45 -4.28 -5.42
N TYR A 26 16.38 -4.19 -4.64
CA TYR A 26 15.21 -5.06 -4.74
C TYR A 26 13.99 -4.19 -4.93
N VAL A 27 13.37 -4.27 -6.12
CA VAL A 27 12.25 -3.42 -6.51
C VAL A 27 10.96 -4.21 -6.43
N PHE A 28 9.95 -3.60 -5.83
CA PHE A 28 8.63 -4.20 -5.65
C PHE A 28 7.56 -3.25 -6.17
N SER A 29 6.50 -3.82 -6.71
CA SER A 29 5.25 -3.10 -6.90
C SER A 29 4.25 -3.57 -5.85
N TYR A 30 3.24 -2.75 -5.58
CA TYR A 30 2.11 -3.17 -4.77
C TYR A 30 0.85 -2.59 -5.38
N ASN A 31 -0.13 -3.47 -5.55
CA ASN A 31 -1.44 -3.10 -6.07
C ASN A 31 -2.37 -2.94 -4.89
N ILE A 32 -3.03 -1.80 -4.80
CA ILE A 32 -3.91 -1.49 -3.68
C ILE A 32 -5.30 -1.22 -4.21
N THR A 33 -6.29 -1.87 -3.60
CA THR A 33 -7.70 -1.59 -3.83
C THR A 33 -8.29 -1.04 -2.55
N ILE A 34 -8.85 0.15 -2.63
CA ILE A 34 -9.49 0.84 -1.51
C ILE A 34 -10.97 0.89 -1.79
N SER A 35 -11.79 0.36 -0.89
CA SER A 35 -13.24 0.31 -1.05
C SER A 35 -13.92 1.01 0.11
N ASN A 36 -14.91 1.85 -0.20
CA ASN A 36 -15.73 2.46 0.85
C ASN A 36 -16.79 1.45 1.27
N VAL A 37 -16.61 0.87 2.44
CA VAL A 37 -17.57 -0.07 3.02
C VAL A 37 -18.35 0.56 4.17
N GLY A 38 -18.24 1.87 4.33
CA GLY A 38 -19.01 2.64 5.28
C GLY A 38 -20.33 3.12 4.71
N GLU A 39 -20.91 4.12 5.37
CA GLU A 39 -22.23 4.62 5.03
C GLU A 39 -22.22 6.02 4.43
N VAL A 40 -21.09 6.70 4.43
CA VAL A 40 -20.96 8.10 4.03
C VAL A 40 -19.86 8.23 2.99
N PRO A 41 -20.06 9.05 1.94
CA PRO A 41 -18.97 9.32 1.00
C PRO A 41 -17.78 9.95 1.72
N ALA A 42 -16.56 9.59 1.31
CA ALA A 42 -15.36 10.13 1.92
C ALA A 42 -14.24 10.23 0.91
N GLN A 43 -13.35 11.19 1.14
CA GLN A 43 -12.23 11.46 0.25
C GLN A 43 -10.92 11.10 0.92
N LEU A 44 -10.07 10.37 0.21
CA LEU A 44 -8.71 10.10 0.64
C LEU A 44 -7.87 11.34 0.38
N ILE A 45 -7.26 11.90 1.43
CA ILE A 45 -6.52 13.16 1.35
C ILE A 45 -5.02 12.93 1.28
N SER A 46 -4.49 12.07 2.16
CA SER A 46 -3.04 11.88 2.24
C SER A 46 -2.69 10.46 2.65
N ARG A 47 -1.42 10.13 2.48
CA ARG A 47 -0.90 8.79 2.80
C ARG A 47 0.32 8.90 3.69
N THR A 48 0.52 7.88 4.52
CA THR A 48 1.76 7.68 5.27
C THR A 48 2.18 6.23 5.10
N TRP A 49 3.44 6.01 4.74
CA TRP A 49 4.01 4.67 4.61
C TRP A 49 5.23 4.55 5.49
N ASN A 50 5.41 3.37 6.09
CA ASN A 50 6.61 2.98 6.83
C ASN A 50 7.15 1.74 6.14
N VAL A 51 8.37 1.84 5.63
CA VAL A 51 9.02 0.76 4.88
C VAL A 51 10.22 0.32 5.69
N ASN A 52 10.25 -0.96 6.06
CA ASN A 52 11.30 -1.52 6.89
C ASN A 52 12.05 -2.60 6.10
N ASP A 53 13.39 -2.52 6.07
CA ASP A 53 14.18 -3.58 5.48
C ASP A 53 14.58 -4.63 6.52
N ALA A 54 15.27 -5.68 6.09
CA ALA A 54 15.66 -6.77 6.98
C ALA A 54 16.77 -6.37 7.95
N ASN A 55 17.43 -5.24 7.72
CA ASN A 55 18.49 -4.75 8.60
C ASN A 55 17.99 -3.77 9.65
N GLY A 56 16.67 -3.57 9.72
CA GLY A 56 16.08 -2.65 10.69
C GLY A 56 16.06 -1.20 10.24
N HIS A 57 16.46 -0.92 9.01
CA HIS A 57 16.37 0.43 8.46
C HIS A 57 14.91 0.73 8.12
N THR A 58 14.44 1.89 8.57
CA THR A 58 13.05 2.33 8.32
C THR A 58 13.04 3.61 7.52
N GLU A 59 12.22 3.64 6.48
CA GLU A 59 11.97 4.85 5.72
C GLU A 59 10.50 5.20 5.88
N ARG A 60 10.22 6.48 6.16
CA ARG A 60 8.85 6.97 6.30
C ARG A 60 8.54 7.93 5.17
N VAL A 61 7.45 7.66 4.46
CA VAL A 61 7.04 8.46 3.31
C VAL A 61 5.66 9.04 3.59
N LYS A 62 5.52 10.35 3.44
CA LYS A 62 4.23 11.04 3.57
C LYS A 62 3.98 11.85 2.32
N GLY A 63 2.73 11.95 1.92
CA GLY A 63 2.38 12.76 0.77
C GLY A 63 0.89 12.89 0.60
N LEU A 64 0.49 13.84 -0.26
CA LEU A 64 -0.92 14.03 -0.58
C LEU A 64 -1.37 12.97 -1.58
N GLY A 65 -2.57 12.42 -1.35
CA GLY A 65 -3.19 11.50 -2.27
C GLY A 65 -2.45 10.20 -2.48
N VAL A 66 -2.82 9.52 -3.55
CA VAL A 66 -2.18 8.29 -4.03
C VAL A 66 -2.03 8.44 -5.54
N ILE A 67 -0.79 8.26 -6.05
CA ILE A 67 -0.43 8.45 -7.47
C ILE A 67 -1.05 9.73 -8.07
N GLY A 68 -0.98 10.84 -7.33
CA GLY A 68 -1.49 12.13 -7.81
C GLY A 68 -3.00 12.30 -7.74
N GLN A 69 -3.72 11.38 -7.07
CA GLN A 69 -5.17 11.40 -6.98
C GLN A 69 -5.61 11.51 -5.51
N GLN A 70 -6.71 12.22 -5.29
CA GLN A 70 -7.38 12.23 -3.98
C GLN A 70 -8.81 11.73 -4.20
N PRO A 71 -8.98 10.41 -4.34
CA PRO A 71 -10.28 9.88 -4.76
C PRO A 71 -11.36 10.09 -3.74
N LEU A 72 -12.53 10.52 -4.22
CA LEU A 72 -13.75 10.60 -3.43
C LEU A 72 -14.55 9.33 -3.71
N LEU A 73 -14.80 8.55 -2.68
CA LEU A 73 -15.49 7.27 -2.81
C LEU A 73 -16.83 7.31 -2.10
N LYS A 74 -17.89 7.05 -2.85
CA LYS A 74 -19.22 6.85 -2.28
C LYS A 74 -19.30 5.42 -1.71
N PRO A 75 -20.23 5.14 -0.80
CA PRO A 75 -20.42 3.77 -0.32
C PRO A 75 -20.54 2.79 -1.46
N GLY A 76 -19.74 1.71 -1.41
CA GLY A 76 -19.71 0.69 -2.45
C GLY A 76 -18.73 0.96 -3.58
N GLN A 77 -18.14 2.14 -3.64
CA GLN A 77 -17.15 2.46 -4.69
C GLN A 77 -15.74 2.07 -4.27
N SER A 78 -14.90 1.79 -5.26
CA SER A 78 -13.52 1.41 -5.04
C SER A 78 -12.60 2.22 -5.92
N PHE A 79 -11.36 2.37 -5.48
CA PHE A 79 -10.26 2.96 -6.25
C PHE A 79 -9.10 1.99 -6.20
N GLU A 80 -8.54 1.68 -7.35
CA GLU A 80 -7.42 0.75 -7.45
C GLU A 80 -6.23 1.46 -8.08
N TYR A 81 -5.04 1.22 -7.52
CA TYR A 81 -3.81 1.77 -8.10
C TYR A 81 -2.64 0.85 -7.82
N THR A 82 -1.57 1.02 -8.60
CA THR A 82 -0.32 0.30 -8.39
C THR A 82 0.79 1.32 -8.22
N SER A 83 1.63 1.10 -7.23
CA SER A 83 2.80 1.94 -6.96
C SER A 83 3.99 1.03 -6.70
N GLY A 84 5.13 1.61 -6.39
CA GLY A 84 6.34 0.82 -6.19
C GLY A 84 7.17 1.31 -5.03
N THR A 85 8.06 0.43 -4.58
CA THR A 85 9.05 0.75 -3.56
C THR A 85 10.29 -0.08 -3.83
N ARG A 86 11.38 0.25 -3.15
CA ARG A 86 12.62 -0.48 -3.26
C ARG A 86 13.22 -0.72 -1.90
N LEU A 87 13.91 -1.84 -1.76
CA LEU A 87 14.63 -2.21 -0.56
C LEU A 87 16.09 -2.47 -0.89
N ARG A 88 16.93 -2.38 0.13
CA ARG A 88 18.34 -2.79 0.02
C ARG A 88 18.55 -4.24 0.42
N THR A 89 17.51 -4.90 0.91
CA THR A 89 17.56 -6.29 1.33
C THR A 89 16.47 -7.06 0.59
N PRO A 90 16.61 -8.39 0.45
CA PRO A 90 15.63 -9.18 -0.30
C PRO A 90 14.26 -9.27 0.35
N THR A 91 14.17 -8.97 1.65
CA THR A 91 12.89 -9.01 2.36
C THR A 91 12.72 -7.74 3.18
N GLY A 92 11.47 -7.40 3.45
CA GLY A 92 11.12 -6.30 4.31
C GLY A 92 9.63 -6.26 4.55
N THR A 93 9.17 -5.20 5.19
CA THR A 93 7.75 -5.02 5.47
C THR A 93 7.34 -3.58 5.17
N MET A 94 6.05 -3.40 4.96
CA MET A 94 5.49 -2.10 4.71
C MET A 94 4.13 -2.01 5.39
N HIS A 95 3.84 -0.87 6.01
CA HIS A 95 2.55 -0.60 6.62
C HIS A 95 2.33 0.90 6.64
N GLY A 96 1.10 1.32 6.88
CA GLY A 96 0.83 2.74 6.92
C GLY A 96 -0.61 3.06 7.15
N SER A 97 -1.02 4.24 6.67
CA SER A 97 -2.38 4.71 6.84
C SER A 97 -2.73 5.71 5.76
N PHE A 98 -4.03 5.88 5.55
CA PHE A 98 -4.58 6.95 4.73
C PHE A 98 -5.39 7.87 5.63
N PHE A 99 -5.19 9.18 5.46
CA PHE A 99 -6.01 10.18 6.14
C PHE A 99 -7.16 10.55 5.21
N CYS A 100 -8.39 10.48 5.73
CA CYS A 100 -9.60 10.68 4.95
C CYS A 100 -10.53 11.70 5.61
N VAL A 101 -11.34 12.35 4.79
CA VAL A 101 -12.37 13.28 5.26
C VAL A 101 -13.69 12.87 4.63
N ALA A 102 -14.69 12.63 5.47
CA ALA A 102 -16.02 12.28 5.03
C ALA A 102 -16.80 13.52 4.54
N GLU A 103 -17.84 13.28 3.77
CA GLU A 103 -18.67 14.35 3.21
C GLU A 103 -19.26 15.25 4.29
N ASP A 104 -19.56 14.69 5.47
CA ASP A 104 -20.10 15.45 6.59
C ASP A 104 -19.03 16.15 7.42
N GLY A 105 -17.78 16.12 6.96
CA GLY A 105 -16.66 16.80 7.63
C GLY A 105 -15.90 15.96 8.64
N GLU A 106 -16.35 14.74 8.91
CA GLU A 106 -15.65 13.87 9.85
C GLU A 106 -14.32 13.41 9.29
N LYS A 107 -13.26 13.51 10.12
CA LYS A 107 -11.91 13.08 9.76
C LYS A 107 -11.66 11.70 10.35
N PHE A 108 -11.01 10.83 9.59
CA PHE A 108 -10.68 9.50 10.08
C PHE A 108 -9.46 8.95 9.36
N ASP A 109 -8.77 8.04 10.03
CA ASP A 109 -7.63 7.33 9.46
C ASP A 109 -8.04 5.92 9.09
N VAL A 110 -7.44 5.42 8.00
CA VAL A 110 -7.64 4.05 7.54
C VAL A 110 -6.29 3.36 7.63
N ASP A 111 -6.19 2.36 8.48
CA ASP A 111 -4.94 1.62 8.63
C ASP A 111 -4.74 0.67 7.46
N VAL A 112 -3.49 0.61 6.98
CA VAL A 112 -3.06 -0.44 6.07
C VAL A 112 -2.19 -1.39 6.88
N PRO A 113 -2.70 -2.60 7.18
CA PRO A 113 -1.95 -3.55 7.97
C PRO A 113 -0.63 -3.92 7.30
N MET A 114 0.34 -4.29 8.11
CA MET A 114 1.66 -4.67 7.62
C MET A 114 1.56 -5.79 6.60
N PHE A 115 2.29 -5.63 5.49
CA PHE A 115 2.45 -6.68 4.49
C PHE A 115 3.92 -6.91 4.21
N VAL A 116 4.25 -8.10 3.74
CA VAL A 116 5.62 -8.53 3.52
C VAL A 116 6.02 -8.28 2.09
N LEU A 117 7.23 -7.74 1.92
CA LEU A 117 7.90 -7.61 0.63
C LEU A 117 8.97 -8.70 0.60
N ASP A 118 8.86 -9.65 -0.31
CA ASP A 118 9.71 -10.84 -0.29
C ASP A 118 10.15 -11.21 -1.70
N ALA A 119 11.43 -10.94 -1.98
CA ALA A 119 12.03 -11.31 -3.26
C ALA A 119 12.34 -12.80 -3.34
N LEU A 120 12.42 -13.47 -2.20
CA LEU A 120 12.84 -14.87 -2.13
C LEU A 120 11.71 -15.84 -2.42
N SER A 121 10.48 -15.47 -2.05
CA SER A 121 9.32 -16.34 -2.27
C SER A 121 8.66 -16.11 -3.61
N ALA A 122 8.98 -15.01 -4.26
CA ALA A 122 8.28 -14.61 -5.47
C ALA A 122 8.69 -15.39 -6.70
N SER A 123 9.55 -16.23 -6.51
CA SER A 123 9.91 -17.01 -7.63
C SER A 123 8.78 -17.83 -8.18
N GLY A 124 8.35 -17.35 -7.70
CA GLY A 124 7.57 -17.87 -7.90
C GLY A 124 6.87 -17.55 -8.26
N GLY A 125 6.90 -17.27 -8.17
CA GLY A 125 6.22 -17.18 -8.44
C GLY A 125 5.91 -17.48 -8.95
N THR A 126 6.21 -17.77 -9.09
CA THR A 126 5.96 -18.30 -9.38
C THR A 126 5.84 -19.03 -9.07
N ARG A 127 5.86 -19.36 -8.68
CA ARG A 127 5.66 -20.11 -8.32
C ARG A 127 5.13 -20.75 -8.37
N THR A 128 5.36 -21.09 -8.49
CA THR A 128 4.93 -21.74 -8.42
C THR A 128 4.71 -22.38 -8.34
N LEU A 129 4.68 -22.80 -8.38
CA LEU A 129 4.43 -23.40 -8.30
C LEU A 129 4.42 -24.05 -8.34
N HIS A 130 4.53 -24.30 -8.30
CA HIS A 130 4.48 -25.01 -8.24
C HIS A 130 4.07 -25.49 -8.26
#